data_a73fcee2e4d8ecd3e50a539fd2c56f9d
#
_entry.id   a73fcee2e4d8ecd3e50a539fd2c56f9d
#
_cell.length_a   1.000
_cell.length_b   1.000
_cell.length_c   1.000
_cell.angle_alpha   90.00
_cell.angle_beta   90.00
_cell.angle_gamma   90.00
#
_symmetry.space_group_name_H-M   'P 1'
#
loop_
_entity.id
_entity.type
_entity.pdbx_description
1 polymer ?
#
loop_
_entity_poly.entity_id
_entity_poly.type
_entity_poly.pdbx_seq_one_letter_code
_entity_poly.pdbx_strand_id
1 'polypeptide(L)'
;GGQGSRLWPNSKNNQAKQFINFGGWSLIEKTLNRIKNKIFDYPIISTNLKYLKQIKYFLKKNKIKKYNIIVEPVKKNTAPAILSTVLIKTIPNRQPLMFFPSDHLIENSNKLNQAISINKKYLCAIQSRHGRSW
;
A
#
# COMPACT_ATOMS: atom_id res chain seq x y z
N GLY A 1 -9.76 -4.12 -1.69
CA GLY A 1 -9.08 -5.36 -1.95
C GLY A 1 -10.00 -6.47 -2.44
N GLY A 2 -9.55 -7.28 -3.43
CA GLY A 2 -10.28 -8.40 -3.98
C GLY A 2 -10.56 -9.52 -2.96
N GLN A 3 -11.63 -10.29 -3.18
CA GLN A 3 -12.02 -11.41 -2.29
C GLN A 3 -11.15 -12.66 -2.44
N GLY A 4 -10.13 -12.67 -3.31
CA GLY A 4 -9.22 -13.80 -3.47
C GLY A 4 -9.82 -15.09 -4.06
N SER A 5 -11.01 -15.00 -4.67
CA SER A 5 -11.75 -16.16 -5.22
C SER A 5 -10.95 -17.00 -6.24
N ARG A 6 -9.92 -16.41 -6.86
CA ARG A 6 -9.05 -17.07 -7.84
C ARG A 6 -7.92 -17.92 -7.24
N LEU A 7 -7.78 -17.96 -5.92
CA LEU A 7 -6.70 -18.69 -5.22
C LEU A 7 -7.22 -19.92 -4.48
N TRP A 8 -8.35 -20.47 -4.90
CA TRP A 8 -8.80 -21.78 -4.41
C TRP A 8 -7.74 -22.85 -4.74
N PRO A 9 -7.37 -23.78 -3.84
CA PRO A 9 -7.93 -24.07 -2.50
C PRO A 9 -7.35 -23.24 -1.34
N ASN A 10 -6.34 -22.39 -1.56
CA ASN A 10 -5.66 -21.62 -0.48
C ASN A 10 -6.52 -20.48 0.10
N SER A 11 -7.64 -20.13 -0.54
CA SER A 11 -8.59 -19.10 -0.09
C SER A 11 -9.73 -19.66 0.76
N LYS A 12 -9.54 -20.81 1.44
CA LYS A 12 -10.52 -21.32 2.42
C LYS A 12 -10.82 -20.27 3.46
N ASN A 13 -12.10 -20.12 3.85
CA ASN A 13 -12.59 -19.26 4.94
C ASN A 13 -12.73 -17.76 4.67
N ASN A 14 -13.09 -17.32 3.47
CA ASN A 14 -13.36 -15.88 3.20
C ASN A 14 -12.20 -14.92 3.57
N GLN A 15 -10.97 -15.42 3.68
CA GLN A 15 -9.81 -14.62 4.00
C GLN A 15 -9.37 -13.82 2.77
N ALA A 16 -9.17 -12.51 2.93
CA ALA A 16 -8.69 -11.70 1.81
C ALA A 16 -7.26 -12.11 1.43
N LYS A 17 -6.97 -12.13 0.12
CA LYS A 17 -5.72 -12.59 -0.49
C LYS A 17 -4.46 -12.05 0.19
N GLN A 18 -4.46 -10.78 0.55
CA GLN A 18 -3.30 -10.12 1.17
C GLN A 18 -2.91 -10.69 2.54
N PHE A 19 -3.83 -11.40 3.22
CA PHE A 19 -3.58 -11.99 4.53
C PHE A 19 -3.24 -13.47 4.49
N ILE A 20 -3.30 -14.10 3.31
CA ILE A 20 -2.93 -15.50 3.14
C ILE A 20 -1.41 -15.63 3.34
N ASN A 21 -1.03 -16.64 4.12
CA ASN A 21 0.38 -16.94 4.39
C ASN A 21 0.96 -17.78 3.24
N PHE A 22 2.06 -17.32 2.68
CA PHE A 22 2.83 -18.02 1.66
C PHE A 22 4.27 -18.18 2.16
N GLY A 23 4.61 -19.39 2.62
CA GLY A 23 5.97 -19.68 3.08
C GLY A 23 6.42 -18.86 4.30
N GLY A 24 5.57 -18.74 5.32
CA GLY A 24 5.89 -18.05 6.57
C GLY A 24 5.52 -16.55 6.60
N TRP A 25 5.21 -15.93 5.46
CA TRP A 25 4.88 -14.50 5.35
C TRP A 25 3.61 -14.29 4.53
N SER A 26 2.74 -13.41 5.00
CA SER A 26 1.60 -12.95 4.19
C SER A 26 2.05 -11.90 3.16
N LEU A 27 1.24 -11.71 2.09
CA LEU A 27 1.57 -10.71 1.06
C LEU A 27 1.60 -9.29 1.63
N ILE A 28 0.74 -8.98 2.60
CA ILE A 28 0.77 -7.68 3.29
C ILE A 28 2.06 -7.49 4.09
N GLU A 29 2.58 -8.53 4.77
CA GLU A 29 3.85 -8.44 5.49
C GLU A 29 5.02 -8.21 4.54
N LYS A 30 5.07 -8.91 3.41
CA LYS A 30 6.09 -8.68 2.38
C LYS A 30 6.04 -7.23 1.86
N THR A 31 4.84 -6.68 1.64
CA THR A 31 4.66 -5.28 1.25
C THR A 31 5.10 -4.31 2.35
N LEU A 32 4.71 -4.55 3.61
CA LEU A 32 5.11 -3.71 4.75
C LEU A 32 6.63 -3.73 4.97
N ASN A 33 7.29 -4.88 4.80
CA ASN A 33 8.75 -4.97 4.91
C ASN A 33 9.47 -4.20 3.79
N ARG A 34 8.93 -4.22 2.57
CA ARG A 34 9.48 -3.48 1.43
C ARG A 34 9.55 -1.98 1.69
N ILE A 35 8.51 -1.42 2.30
CA ILE A 35 8.42 0.01 2.57
C ILE A 35 9.16 0.47 3.84
N LYS A 36 9.82 -0.43 4.59
CA LYS A 36 10.70 -0.04 5.71
C LYS A 36 12.00 0.63 5.27
N ASN A 37 12.28 0.68 3.97
CA ASN A 37 13.46 1.36 3.46
C ASN A 37 13.37 2.87 3.71
N LYS A 38 14.52 3.51 4.02
CA LYS A 38 14.64 4.95 4.32
C LYS A 38 14.22 5.89 3.18
N ILE A 39 14.05 5.37 1.96
CA ILE A 39 13.53 6.15 0.83
C ILE A 39 12.04 6.47 0.96
N PHE A 40 11.32 5.71 1.78
CA PHE A 40 9.91 5.94 2.08
C PHE A 40 9.76 6.63 3.44
N ASP A 41 8.78 7.50 3.56
CA ASP A 41 8.31 8.02 4.84
C ASP A 41 7.41 6.98 5.52
N TYR A 42 6.31 7.35 6.11
CA TYR A 42 5.37 6.43 6.74
C TYR A 42 4.30 5.96 5.74
N PRO A 43 3.80 4.71 5.88
CA PRO A 43 2.76 4.19 5.01
C PRO A 43 1.40 4.82 5.26
N ILE A 44 0.65 5.01 4.17
CA ILE A 44 -0.78 5.30 4.20
C ILE A 44 -1.49 4.06 3.67
N ILE A 45 -2.35 3.47 4.48
CA ILE A 45 -3.00 2.21 4.17
C ILE A 45 -4.49 2.44 3.96
N SER A 46 -4.96 2.24 2.74
CA SER A 46 -6.40 2.21 2.45
C SER A 46 -6.94 0.81 2.66
N THR A 47 -7.97 0.69 3.48
CA THR A 47 -8.56 -0.59 3.85
C THR A 47 -10.05 -0.47 4.16
N ASN A 48 -10.78 -1.58 4.07
CA ASN A 48 -12.16 -1.63 4.54
C ASN A 48 -12.21 -1.84 6.06
N LEU A 49 -13.27 -1.33 6.70
CA LEU A 49 -13.50 -1.47 8.16
C LEU A 49 -13.36 -2.92 8.64
N LYS A 50 -13.86 -3.88 7.86
CA LYS A 50 -13.76 -5.33 8.11
C LYS A 50 -12.32 -5.78 8.39
N TYR A 51 -11.31 -5.17 7.77
CA TYR A 51 -9.91 -5.58 7.88
C TYR A 51 -9.07 -4.70 8.80
N LEU A 52 -9.67 -3.67 9.39
CA LEU A 52 -8.94 -2.68 10.21
C LEU A 52 -8.16 -3.35 11.37
N LYS A 53 -8.79 -4.29 12.08
CA LYS A 53 -8.12 -5.02 13.19
C LYS A 53 -6.92 -5.82 12.69
N GLN A 54 -7.04 -6.51 11.56
CA GLN A 54 -5.96 -7.30 10.96
C GLN A 54 -4.80 -6.39 10.51
N ILE A 55 -5.09 -5.27 9.86
CA ILE A 55 -4.07 -4.29 9.44
C ILE A 55 -3.30 -3.78 10.66
N LYS A 56 -3.98 -3.35 11.72
CA LYS A 56 -3.34 -2.90 12.96
C LYS A 56 -2.45 -3.98 13.59
N TYR A 57 -2.90 -5.24 13.58
CA TYR A 57 -2.09 -6.37 14.03
C TYR A 57 -0.79 -6.50 13.22
N PHE A 58 -0.85 -6.47 11.88
CA PHE A 58 0.33 -6.57 11.03
C PHE A 58 1.27 -5.38 11.16
N LEU A 59 0.77 -4.16 11.33
CA LEU A 59 1.58 -2.97 11.60
C LEU A 59 2.36 -3.13 12.90
N LYS A 60 1.69 -3.56 13.99
CA LYS A 60 2.32 -3.84 15.29
C LYS A 60 3.37 -4.94 15.18
N LYS A 61 3.02 -6.09 14.57
CA LYS A 61 3.93 -7.24 14.34
C LYS A 61 5.19 -6.82 13.58
N ASN A 62 5.04 -5.94 12.59
CA ASN A 62 6.14 -5.43 11.78
C ASN A 62 6.84 -4.20 12.38
N LYS A 63 6.52 -3.82 13.63
CA LYS A 63 7.13 -2.68 14.35
C LYS A 63 7.00 -1.33 13.61
N ILE A 64 5.93 -1.14 12.81
CA ILE A 64 5.64 0.12 12.13
C ILE A 64 4.87 1.01 13.11
N LYS A 65 5.52 2.05 13.64
CA LYS A 65 4.96 2.94 14.67
C LYS A 65 4.22 4.13 14.08
N LYS A 66 4.69 4.68 12.96
CA LYS A 66 4.10 5.85 12.28
C LYS A 66 3.38 5.38 11.02
N TYR A 67 2.09 5.65 10.90
CA TYR A 67 1.26 5.28 9.75
C TYR A 67 -0.04 6.08 9.74
N ASN A 68 -0.69 6.18 8.57
CA ASN A 68 -2.06 6.63 8.42
C ASN A 68 -2.93 5.50 7.89
N ILE A 69 -4.19 5.44 8.32
CA ILE A 69 -5.18 4.50 7.79
C ILE A 69 -6.38 5.26 7.24
N ILE A 70 -6.71 5.01 5.99
CA ILE A 70 -7.94 5.45 5.34
C ILE A 70 -8.91 4.27 5.39
N VAL A 71 -10.05 4.45 6.05
CA VAL A 71 -11.11 3.43 6.08
C VAL A 71 -12.11 3.71 4.97
N GLU A 72 -12.17 2.83 3.98
CA GLU A 72 -13.13 2.91 2.89
C GLU A 72 -14.49 2.42 3.37
N PRO A 73 -15.55 3.24 3.31
CA PRO A 73 -16.89 2.84 3.77
C PRO A 73 -17.49 1.76 2.88
N VAL A 74 -17.19 1.79 1.59
CA VAL A 74 -17.69 0.84 0.59
C VAL A 74 -16.52 0.32 -0.24
N LYS A 75 -16.60 -0.96 -0.62
CA LYS A 75 -15.63 -1.60 -1.50
C LYS A 75 -15.76 -1.00 -2.91
N LYS A 76 -14.83 -0.12 -3.28
CA LYS A 76 -14.72 0.48 -4.60
C LYS A 76 -13.38 0.09 -5.26
N ASN A 77 -13.25 0.42 -6.55
CA ASN A 77 -12.02 0.19 -7.32
C ASN A 77 -10.83 1.02 -6.80
N THR A 78 -9.66 0.81 -7.36
CA THR A 78 -8.39 1.43 -6.96
C THR A 78 -8.39 2.97 -7.04
N ALA A 79 -9.08 3.54 -8.03
CA ALA A 79 -9.08 4.99 -8.26
C ALA A 79 -9.59 5.83 -7.06
N PRO A 80 -10.70 5.48 -6.38
CA PRO A 80 -11.13 6.19 -5.18
C PRO A 80 -10.13 6.11 -4.01
N ALA A 81 -9.41 4.98 -3.87
CA ALA A 81 -8.38 4.83 -2.84
C ALA A 81 -7.19 5.77 -3.10
N ILE A 82 -6.76 5.87 -4.36
CA ILE A 82 -5.72 6.81 -4.79
C ILE A 82 -6.16 8.24 -4.52
N LEU A 83 -7.36 8.62 -4.98
CA LEU A 83 -7.90 9.96 -4.83
C LEU A 83 -8.00 10.37 -3.35
N SER A 84 -8.57 9.51 -2.50
CA SER A 84 -8.66 9.78 -1.06
C SER A 84 -7.29 10.00 -0.42
N THR A 85 -6.26 9.29 -0.89
CA THR A 85 -4.90 9.47 -0.39
C THR A 85 -4.31 10.80 -0.83
N VAL A 86 -4.49 11.19 -2.09
CA VAL A 86 -3.99 12.47 -2.64
C VAL A 86 -4.64 13.67 -1.95
N LEU A 87 -5.90 13.56 -1.53
CA LEU A 87 -6.65 14.62 -0.86
C LEU A 87 -6.32 14.78 0.64
N ILE A 88 -5.41 13.98 1.21
CA ILE A 88 -4.99 14.15 2.61
C ILE A 88 -4.20 15.44 2.77
N LYS A 89 -4.78 16.41 3.47
CA LYS A 89 -4.17 17.74 3.69
C LYS A 89 -2.83 17.74 4.42
N THR A 90 -2.53 16.67 5.17
CA THR A 90 -1.26 16.55 5.91
C THR A 90 -0.09 16.08 5.04
N ILE A 91 -0.35 15.70 3.78
CA ILE A 91 0.70 15.37 2.82
C ILE A 91 1.09 16.65 2.08
N PRO A 92 2.38 17.04 2.06
CA PRO A 92 2.83 18.20 1.31
C PRO A 92 2.48 18.06 -0.19
N ASN A 93 1.98 19.13 -0.82
CA ASN A 93 1.52 19.12 -2.22
C ASN A 93 2.57 18.64 -3.25
N ARG A 94 3.84 18.71 -2.90
CA ARG A 94 4.96 18.26 -3.79
C ARG A 94 5.56 16.94 -3.36
N GLN A 95 4.96 16.24 -2.37
CA GLN A 95 5.44 14.95 -1.91
C GLN A 95 5.08 13.86 -2.93
N PRO A 96 6.06 13.14 -3.52
CA PRO A 96 5.77 12.00 -4.39
C PRO A 96 5.05 10.90 -3.61
N LEU A 97 4.01 10.33 -4.20
CA LEU A 97 3.29 9.19 -3.64
C LEU A 97 3.54 7.95 -4.49
N MET A 98 3.94 6.87 -3.85
CA MET A 98 4.08 5.57 -4.48
C MET A 98 2.97 4.64 -4.00
N PHE A 99 2.21 4.08 -4.92
CA PHE A 99 1.11 3.15 -4.62
C PHE A 99 1.55 1.71 -4.81
N PHE A 100 1.42 0.90 -3.77
CA PHE A 100 1.72 -0.52 -3.79
C PHE A 100 0.45 -1.34 -3.63
N PRO A 101 0.11 -2.22 -4.58
CA PRO A 101 -0.90 -3.24 -4.34
C PRO A 101 -0.46 -4.16 -3.19
N SER A 102 -1.37 -4.41 -2.24
CA SER A 102 -1.09 -5.22 -1.05
C SER A 102 -0.98 -6.72 -1.33
N ASP A 103 -1.26 -7.14 -2.55
CA ASP A 103 -1.31 -8.54 -2.99
C ASP A 103 -0.28 -8.89 -4.08
N HIS A 104 0.63 -7.99 -4.40
CA HIS A 104 1.70 -8.23 -5.36
C HIS A 104 2.98 -8.73 -4.67
N LEU A 105 3.54 -9.81 -5.21
CA LEU A 105 4.87 -10.26 -4.87
C LEU A 105 5.88 -9.54 -5.76
N ILE A 106 6.82 -8.83 -5.14
CA ILE A 106 7.99 -8.26 -5.80
C ILE A 106 9.22 -8.95 -5.22
N GLU A 107 9.89 -9.75 -6.03
CA GLU A 107 10.99 -10.61 -5.59
C GLU A 107 12.23 -9.80 -5.19
N ASN A 108 12.57 -8.77 -5.97
CA ASN A 108 13.77 -7.98 -5.73
C ASN A 108 13.45 -6.56 -5.27
N SER A 109 13.25 -6.39 -3.97
CA SER A 109 12.98 -5.08 -3.36
C SER A 109 14.15 -4.09 -3.51
N ASN A 110 15.40 -4.56 -3.62
CA ASN A 110 16.56 -3.68 -3.77
C ASN A 110 16.58 -3.03 -5.15
N LYS A 111 16.33 -3.79 -6.22
CA LYS A 111 16.20 -3.23 -7.58
C LYS A 111 15.06 -2.22 -7.67
N LEU A 112 13.92 -2.51 -7.04
CA LEU A 112 12.80 -1.57 -6.97
C LEU A 112 13.21 -0.27 -6.26
N ASN A 113 13.84 -0.36 -5.09
CA ASN A 113 14.27 0.80 -4.31
C ASN A 113 15.30 1.63 -5.07
N GLN A 114 16.22 1.00 -5.78
CA GLN A 114 17.19 1.67 -6.66
C GLN A 114 16.48 2.41 -7.79
N ALA A 115 15.56 1.76 -8.49
CA ALA A 115 14.79 2.38 -9.55
C ALA A 115 13.97 3.59 -9.05
N ILE A 116 13.34 3.50 -7.88
CA ILE A 116 12.63 4.62 -7.26
C ILE A 116 13.58 5.77 -6.93
N SER A 117 14.75 5.49 -6.35
CA SER A 117 15.73 6.50 -5.97
C SER A 117 16.24 7.27 -7.19
N ILE A 118 16.54 6.58 -8.28
CA ILE A 118 17.00 7.19 -9.54
C ILE A 118 15.92 8.07 -10.16
N ASN A 119 14.66 7.62 -10.12
CA ASN A 119 13.54 8.28 -10.80
C ASN A 119 12.77 9.27 -9.91
N LYS A 120 13.17 9.49 -8.66
CA LYS A 120 12.48 10.37 -7.70
C LYS A 120 12.21 11.78 -8.26
N LYS A 121 13.16 12.35 -9.00
CA LYS A 121 13.03 13.67 -9.65
C LYS A 121 11.91 13.68 -10.70
N TYR A 122 11.79 12.62 -11.48
CA TYR A 122 10.75 12.51 -12.54
C TYR A 122 9.36 12.30 -11.94
N LEU A 123 9.24 11.51 -10.87
CA LEU A 123 7.98 11.33 -10.15
C LEU A 123 7.45 12.66 -9.60
N CYS A 124 8.31 13.50 -9.03
CA CYS A 124 7.94 14.85 -8.59
C CYS A 124 7.44 15.73 -9.76
N ALA A 125 8.07 15.66 -10.92
CA ALA A 125 7.69 16.43 -12.11
C ALA A 125 6.32 16.02 -12.66
N ILE A 126 6.00 14.73 -12.68
CA ILE A 126 4.70 14.21 -13.12
C ILE A 126 3.58 14.74 -12.20
N GLN A 127 3.77 14.70 -10.90
CA GLN A 127 2.79 15.19 -9.94
C GLN A 127 2.54 16.71 -10.08
N SER A 128 3.58 17.51 -10.33
CA SER A 128 3.43 18.96 -10.53
C SER A 128 2.71 19.35 -11.83
N ARG A 129 2.80 18.52 -12.87
CA ARG A 129 2.10 18.77 -14.15
C ARG A 129 0.59 18.50 -14.04
N HIS A 130 0.18 17.50 -13.29
CA HIS A 130 -1.24 17.19 -13.10
C HIS A 130 -1.97 18.18 -12.17
N GLY A 131 -1.26 18.89 -11.32
CA GLY A 131 -1.84 19.91 -10.44
C GLY A 131 -2.14 21.26 -11.10
N ARG A 132 -1.93 21.43 -12.42
CA ARG A 132 -2.19 22.69 -13.14
C ARG A 132 -3.32 22.61 -14.18
N SER A 133 -4.04 21.52 -14.27
CA SER A 133 -5.05 21.33 -15.31
C SER A 133 -6.45 21.00 -14.80
N TRP A 134 -6.84 21.57 -13.64
CA TRP A 134 -8.25 21.57 -13.20
C TRP A 134 -8.61 22.93 -12.60
#